data_72f8cd81bcd3a7549de71d2d03922cec
#
_entry.id   72f8cd81bcd3a7549de71d2d03922cec
#
_cell.length_a   1.000
_cell.length_b   1.000
_cell.length_c   1.000
_cell.angle_alpha   90.00
_cell.angle_beta   90.00
_cell.angle_gamma   90.00
#
_symmetry.space_group_name_H-M   'P 1'
#
loop_
_entity.id
_entity.type
_entity.pdbx_description
1 polymer ?
#
loop_
_entity_poly.entity_id
_entity_poly.type
_entity_poly.pdbx_seq_one_letter_code
_entity_poly.pdbx_strand_id
1 'polypeptide(L)'
;QSPSSAASDVYKRQITCFSSNISRIKSILEIAKINEKKVCILGRAIKRSIEAAIDVGLIEKNYTFYGINEIEKFPKKNLLVICSGSQGEPNSSLTRIASGKIEKIKLDDQDSIIFSSKKIPGNERKISKVEHMFLEKNVNIFNEDNDQSIHVSGHPCKDEIMDMYTMLKPKAVIPVHGNFEQLKANAKIAKSCKVKNILIPKNGDIFQFVDDKPTCIDRIEMDTKVFDGEKVVSLKDEKFSIRKQALWNGCLMASIVLDNRGNLISVPILTELGISKTEKMKNALLEISLKIEDYIEGLNETETLDDDNLKEILKKIILKEIRILFSIRPLVNIHINRVQ
;
A
#
# COMPACT_ATOMS: atom_id res chain seq x y z
N GLN A 1 39.59 1.22 12.70
CA GLN A 1 39.97 0.15 11.74
C GLN A 1 38.92 0.04 10.67
N SER A 2 39.32 0.28 9.41
CA SER A 2 38.48 -0.05 8.27
C SER A 2 38.08 -1.53 8.30
N PRO A 3 36.83 -1.91 7.98
CA PRO A 3 36.47 -3.31 7.89
C PRO A 3 37.36 -3.99 6.86
N SER A 4 37.97 -5.09 7.25
CA SER A 4 38.99 -5.81 6.52
C SER A 4 38.55 -6.11 5.09
N SER A 5 39.44 -5.88 4.15
CA SER A 5 39.32 -6.12 2.71
C SER A 5 39.07 -7.60 2.32
N ALA A 6 39.09 -8.51 3.28
CA ALA A 6 38.89 -9.95 3.06
C ALA A 6 37.42 -10.36 2.82
N ALA A 7 36.43 -9.54 3.18
CA ALA A 7 35.01 -9.83 2.95
C ALA A 7 34.54 -9.43 1.52
N SER A 8 35.45 -8.92 0.67
CA SER A 8 35.06 -8.34 -0.64
C SER A 8 34.95 -9.35 -1.78
N ASP A 9 35.45 -10.57 -1.64
CA ASP A 9 35.82 -11.36 -2.82
C ASP A 9 34.89 -12.50 -3.26
N VAL A 10 33.88 -12.86 -2.48
CA VAL A 10 33.13 -14.09 -2.79
C VAL A 10 31.65 -13.91 -3.13
N TYR A 11 31.05 -12.73 -2.89
CA TYR A 11 29.60 -12.62 -2.78
C TYR A 11 28.94 -11.70 -3.81
N LYS A 12 27.79 -12.14 -4.34
CA LYS A 12 26.88 -11.29 -5.11
C LYS A 12 26.22 -10.29 -4.19
N ARG A 13 26.31 -9.02 -4.51
CA ARG A 13 25.71 -7.92 -3.75
C ARG A 13 24.47 -7.38 -4.43
N GLN A 14 23.44 -7.16 -3.64
CA GLN A 14 22.22 -6.53 -4.09
C GLN A 14 22.04 -5.23 -3.31
N ILE A 15 21.71 -4.16 -4.01
CA ILE A 15 21.46 -2.86 -3.39
C ILE A 15 20.06 -2.40 -3.81
N THR A 16 19.26 -2.05 -2.82
CA THR A 16 17.98 -1.41 -3.06
C THR A 16 17.99 0.03 -2.56
N CYS A 17 17.47 0.95 -3.37
CA CYS A 17 17.36 2.37 -3.04
C CYS A 17 16.15 2.98 -3.72
N PHE A 18 15.83 4.22 -3.38
CA PHE A 18 14.81 4.99 -4.10
C PHE A 18 15.27 5.25 -5.54
N SER A 19 14.41 4.93 -6.51
CA SER A 19 14.70 5.07 -7.94
C SER A 19 14.98 6.53 -8.36
N SER A 20 14.43 7.50 -7.65
CA SER A 20 14.62 8.94 -7.89
C SER A 20 15.90 9.51 -7.29
N ASN A 21 16.60 8.77 -6.43
CA ASN A 21 17.82 9.26 -5.80
C ASN A 21 19.04 9.03 -6.72
N ILE A 22 19.19 9.89 -7.72
CA ILE A 22 20.28 9.80 -8.72
C ILE A 22 21.67 9.93 -8.08
N SER A 23 21.84 10.79 -7.07
CA SER A 23 23.11 10.92 -6.35
C SER A 23 23.52 9.59 -5.71
N ARG A 24 22.59 8.87 -5.10
CA ARG A 24 22.84 7.54 -4.52
C ARG A 24 23.20 6.53 -5.58
N ILE A 25 22.43 6.50 -6.68
CA ILE A 25 22.73 5.62 -7.81
C ILE A 25 24.12 5.91 -8.36
N LYS A 26 24.49 7.18 -8.54
CA LYS A 26 25.83 7.58 -9.00
C LYS A 26 26.92 7.06 -8.06
N SER A 27 26.79 7.26 -6.74
CA SER A 27 27.77 6.72 -5.77
C SER A 27 27.87 5.19 -5.84
N ILE A 28 26.76 4.48 -6.01
CA ILE A 28 26.77 3.00 -6.19
C ILE A 28 27.52 2.63 -7.47
N LEU A 29 27.32 3.35 -8.57
CA LEU A 29 28.01 3.10 -9.83
C LEU A 29 29.51 3.36 -9.76
N GLU A 30 29.93 4.43 -9.06
CA GLU A 30 31.33 4.74 -8.80
C GLU A 30 32.02 3.64 -7.97
N ILE A 31 31.38 3.17 -6.91
CA ILE A 31 31.86 2.03 -6.10
C ILE A 31 31.92 0.76 -6.93
N ALA A 32 30.93 0.51 -7.77
CA ALA A 32 30.91 -0.65 -8.67
C ALA A 32 32.08 -0.61 -9.67
N LYS A 33 32.40 0.57 -10.22
CA LYS A 33 33.52 0.79 -11.14
C LYS A 33 34.86 0.52 -10.45
N ILE A 34 35.07 1.05 -9.23
CA ILE A 34 36.29 0.84 -8.43
C ILE A 34 36.51 -0.65 -8.12
N ASN A 35 35.42 -1.39 -7.86
CA ASN A 35 35.46 -2.81 -7.49
C ASN A 35 35.24 -3.74 -8.71
N GLU A 36 35.34 -3.24 -9.92
CA GLU A 36 35.17 -4.00 -11.18
C GLU A 36 33.88 -4.83 -11.28
N LYS A 37 32.81 -4.36 -10.62
CA LYS A 37 31.52 -5.07 -10.60
C LYS A 37 30.73 -4.82 -11.89
N LYS A 38 30.07 -5.86 -12.37
CA LYS A 38 29.10 -5.80 -13.47
C LYS A 38 27.73 -5.43 -12.90
N VAL A 39 27.22 -4.28 -13.32
CA VAL A 39 25.97 -3.70 -12.75
C VAL A 39 24.77 -4.19 -13.53
N CYS A 40 23.87 -4.87 -12.84
CA CYS A 40 22.57 -5.28 -13.36
C CYS A 40 21.47 -4.40 -12.77
N ILE A 41 20.60 -3.85 -13.63
CA ILE A 41 19.49 -2.98 -13.20
C ILE A 41 18.16 -3.74 -13.27
N LEU A 42 17.45 -3.80 -12.14
CA LEU A 42 16.14 -4.42 -12.02
C LEU A 42 15.08 -3.43 -11.52
N GLY A 43 14.08 -3.19 -12.35
CA GLY A 43 12.97 -2.30 -12.07
C GLY A 43 12.83 -1.19 -13.11
N ARG A 44 11.60 -0.99 -13.58
CA ARG A 44 11.28 0.00 -14.61
C ARG A 44 11.57 1.43 -14.17
N ALA A 45 11.25 1.74 -12.91
CA ALA A 45 11.45 3.09 -12.36
C ALA A 45 12.95 3.45 -12.30
N ILE A 46 13.80 2.56 -11.77
CA ILE A 46 15.26 2.81 -11.74
C ILE A 46 15.82 2.96 -13.15
N LYS A 47 15.40 2.11 -14.09
CA LYS A 47 15.85 2.18 -15.48
C LYS A 47 15.56 3.55 -16.09
N ARG A 48 14.32 4.03 -15.99
CA ARG A 48 13.93 5.37 -16.49
C ARG A 48 14.72 6.51 -15.82
N SER A 49 14.94 6.40 -14.51
CA SER A 49 15.70 7.43 -13.79
C SER A 49 17.17 7.47 -14.24
N ILE A 50 17.78 6.32 -14.51
CA ILE A 50 19.14 6.24 -15.03
C ILE A 50 19.20 6.78 -16.48
N GLU A 51 18.25 6.41 -17.33
CA GLU A 51 18.14 6.92 -18.70
C GLU A 51 18.04 8.45 -18.70
N ALA A 52 17.14 9.01 -17.90
CA ALA A 52 17.03 10.47 -17.75
C ALA A 52 18.32 11.11 -17.20
N ALA A 53 19.00 10.46 -16.25
CA ALA A 53 20.25 10.96 -15.69
C ALA A 53 21.40 10.94 -16.71
N ILE A 54 21.41 9.97 -17.62
CA ILE A 54 22.35 9.91 -18.76
C ILE A 54 22.06 11.04 -19.74
N ASP A 55 20.79 11.28 -20.07
CA ASP A 55 20.37 12.31 -21.03
C ASP A 55 20.79 13.72 -20.59
N VAL A 56 20.73 14.00 -19.27
CA VAL A 56 21.14 15.28 -18.70
C VAL A 56 22.62 15.32 -18.27
N GLY A 57 23.39 14.26 -18.54
CA GLY A 57 24.83 14.22 -18.26
C GLY A 57 25.23 13.98 -16.80
N LEU A 58 24.33 13.54 -15.92
CA LEU A 58 24.63 13.19 -14.53
C LEU A 58 25.30 11.82 -14.39
N ILE A 59 25.07 10.92 -15.33
CA ILE A 59 25.71 9.61 -15.47
C ILE A 59 26.37 9.54 -16.84
N GLU A 60 27.56 8.93 -16.91
CA GLU A 60 28.34 8.79 -18.16
C GLU A 60 27.56 7.96 -19.19
N LYS A 61 27.50 8.43 -20.45
CA LYS A 61 26.81 7.74 -21.56
C LYS A 61 27.38 6.37 -21.89
N ASN A 62 28.66 6.15 -21.63
CA ASN A 62 29.37 4.92 -21.90
C ASN A 62 29.32 3.90 -20.77
N TYR A 63 28.54 4.15 -19.69
CA TYR A 63 28.39 3.17 -18.62
C TYR A 63 27.56 1.98 -19.08
N THR A 64 28.13 0.78 -18.94
CA THR A 64 27.47 -0.45 -19.40
C THR A 64 26.59 -1.06 -18.29
N PHE A 65 25.31 -1.20 -18.57
CA PHE A 65 24.34 -1.90 -17.72
C PHE A 65 23.93 -3.22 -18.33
N TYR A 66 23.75 -4.22 -17.49
CA TYR A 66 23.36 -5.55 -17.90
C TYR A 66 21.92 -5.84 -17.52
N GLY A 67 21.21 -6.59 -18.35
CA GLY A 67 19.87 -7.08 -18.08
C GLY A 67 19.87 -8.39 -17.30
N ILE A 68 18.70 -8.78 -16.80
CA ILE A 68 18.52 -10.05 -16.07
C ILE A 68 18.95 -11.28 -16.89
N ASN A 69 18.82 -11.22 -18.22
CA ASN A 69 19.17 -12.32 -19.09
C ASN A 69 20.69 -12.51 -19.27
N GLU A 70 21.47 -11.53 -18.83
CA GLU A 70 22.93 -11.55 -18.96
C GLU A 70 23.64 -11.87 -17.66
N ILE A 71 22.89 -11.92 -16.54
CA ILE A 71 23.45 -12.17 -15.20
C ILE A 71 24.26 -13.48 -15.14
N GLU A 72 23.79 -14.51 -15.84
CA GLU A 72 24.40 -15.85 -15.84
C GLU A 72 25.76 -15.89 -16.56
N LYS A 73 26.09 -14.86 -17.35
CA LYS A 73 27.39 -14.75 -18.05
C LYS A 73 28.54 -14.38 -17.10
N PHE A 74 28.23 -13.91 -15.90
CA PHE A 74 29.23 -13.39 -14.98
C PHE A 74 29.31 -14.21 -13.70
N PRO A 75 30.49 -14.40 -13.11
CA PRO A 75 30.64 -14.97 -11.78
C PRO A 75 29.87 -14.14 -10.76
N LYS A 76 29.23 -14.79 -9.78
CA LYS A 76 28.42 -14.12 -8.73
C LYS A 76 29.19 -12.99 -8.03
N LYS A 77 30.45 -13.23 -7.70
CA LYS A 77 31.32 -12.25 -7.04
C LYS A 77 31.51 -10.95 -7.82
N ASN A 78 31.36 -10.98 -9.14
CA ASN A 78 31.51 -9.80 -9.99
C ASN A 78 30.18 -9.07 -10.24
N LEU A 79 29.08 -9.55 -9.68
CA LEU A 79 27.75 -8.97 -9.89
C LEU A 79 27.36 -8.00 -8.80
N LEU A 80 26.81 -6.87 -9.22
CA LEU A 80 26.07 -5.93 -8.39
C LEU A 80 24.68 -5.74 -9.00
N VAL A 81 23.63 -6.06 -8.24
CA VAL A 81 22.25 -5.88 -8.68
C VAL A 81 21.66 -4.66 -8.00
N ILE A 82 21.29 -3.65 -8.77
CA ILE A 82 20.55 -2.49 -8.24
C ILE A 82 19.06 -2.70 -8.54
N CYS A 83 18.22 -2.66 -7.53
CA CYS A 83 16.80 -2.93 -7.68
C CYS A 83 15.91 -1.95 -6.93
N SER A 84 14.68 -1.77 -7.43
CA SER A 84 13.61 -1.05 -6.74
C SER A 84 12.90 -1.95 -5.72
N GLY A 85 12.21 -1.36 -4.76
CA GLY A 85 11.41 -2.10 -3.78
C GLY A 85 11.88 -1.94 -2.35
N SER A 86 12.66 -0.89 -2.05
CA SER A 86 13.23 -0.63 -0.72
C SER A 86 12.19 -0.42 0.38
N GLN A 87 10.94 -0.16 0.02
CA GLN A 87 9.82 0.04 0.97
C GLN A 87 8.90 -1.20 1.06
N GLY A 88 9.35 -2.34 0.55
CA GLY A 88 8.57 -3.58 0.59
C GLY A 88 7.33 -3.55 -0.31
N GLU A 89 7.36 -2.78 -1.40
CA GLU A 89 6.25 -2.65 -2.32
C GLU A 89 5.90 -4.02 -2.95
N PRO A 90 4.62 -4.38 -2.99
CA PRO A 90 4.18 -5.62 -3.63
C PRO A 90 4.62 -5.66 -5.10
N ASN A 91 5.08 -6.82 -5.56
CA ASN A 91 5.55 -7.05 -6.93
C ASN A 91 6.76 -6.21 -7.38
N SER A 92 7.42 -5.48 -6.47
CA SER A 92 8.70 -4.82 -6.77
C SER A 92 9.78 -5.83 -7.13
N SER A 93 10.86 -5.36 -7.75
CA SER A 93 11.99 -6.22 -8.10
C SER A 93 12.58 -6.90 -6.88
N LEU A 94 12.75 -6.17 -5.77
CA LEU A 94 13.26 -6.71 -4.52
C LEU A 94 12.36 -7.81 -3.95
N THR A 95 11.05 -7.55 -3.83
CA THR A 95 10.08 -8.53 -3.32
C THR A 95 10.04 -9.80 -4.19
N ARG A 96 10.18 -9.64 -5.52
CA ARG A 96 10.25 -10.78 -6.45
C ARG A 96 11.54 -11.58 -6.32
N ILE A 97 12.68 -10.92 -6.04
CA ILE A 97 13.95 -11.60 -5.73
C ILE A 97 13.80 -12.38 -4.43
N ALA A 98 13.35 -11.72 -3.37
CA ALA A 98 13.16 -12.32 -2.03
C ALA A 98 12.25 -13.56 -2.09
N SER A 99 11.14 -13.49 -2.82
CA SER A 99 10.19 -14.60 -2.99
C SER A 99 10.61 -15.68 -4.00
N GLY A 100 11.78 -15.56 -4.64
CA GLY A 100 12.26 -16.53 -5.64
C GLY A 100 11.54 -16.47 -6.99
N LYS A 101 10.72 -15.46 -7.24
CA LYS A 101 9.99 -15.28 -8.52
C LYS A 101 10.87 -14.84 -9.70
N ILE A 102 12.15 -14.56 -9.45
CA ILE A 102 13.15 -14.29 -10.47
C ILE A 102 14.13 -15.46 -10.47
N GLU A 103 13.84 -16.50 -11.24
CA GLU A 103 14.58 -17.78 -11.28
C GLU A 103 16.07 -17.63 -11.54
N LYS A 104 16.47 -16.62 -12.33
CA LYS A 104 17.86 -16.33 -12.66
C LYS A 104 18.68 -15.76 -11.50
N ILE A 105 18.03 -15.31 -10.43
CA ILE A 105 18.69 -14.82 -9.21
C ILE A 105 18.48 -15.85 -8.11
N LYS A 106 19.36 -16.84 -8.04
CA LYS A 106 19.38 -17.78 -6.93
C LYS A 106 20.15 -17.17 -5.78
N LEU A 107 19.46 -17.03 -4.63
CA LEU A 107 20.03 -16.52 -3.39
C LEU A 107 20.66 -17.67 -2.60
N ASP A 108 21.76 -17.39 -1.93
CA ASP A 108 22.42 -18.30 -1.00
C ASP A 108 22.95 -17.52 0.23
N ASP A 109 23.51 -18.25 1.21
CA ASP A 109 24.04 -17.73 2.46
C ASP A 109 25.26 -16.81 2.31
N GLN A 110 25.83 -16.79 1.12
CA GLN A 110 26.96 -15.90 0.78
C GLN A 110 26.50 -14.59 0.16
N ASP A 111 25.24 -14.47 -0.24
CA ASP A 111 24.72 -13.25 -0.82
C ASP A 111 24.46 -12.17 0.25
N SER A 112 24.52 -10.92 -0.16
CA SER A 112 24.24 -9.78 0.70
C SER A 112 23.22 -8.84 0.05
N ILE A 113 22.32 -8.30 0.86
CA ILE A 113 21.39 -7.24 0.45
C ILE A 113 21.62 -5.97 1.28
N ILE A 114 21.74 -4.84 0.60
CA ILE A 114 21.91 -3.52 1.22
C ILE A 114 20.65 -2.70 0.97
N PHE A 115 19.96 -2.34 2.05
CA PHE A 115 18.84 -1.40 2.00
C PHE A 115 19.36 0.03 2.15
N SER A 116 19.78 0.63 1.03
CA SER A 116 20.29 2.00 1.02
C SER A 116 19.17 3.04 0.94
N SER A 117 18.24 2.94 1.89
CA SER A 117 17.08 3.84 2.03
C SER A 117 16.57 3.81 3.46
N LYS A 118 16.01 4.94 3.90
CA LYS A 118 15.32 4.99 5.19
C LYS A 118 13.98 4.27 5.12
N LYS A 119 13.60 3.62 6.22
CA LYS A 119 12.24 3.06 6.38
C LYS A 119 11.24 4.21 6.50
N ILE A 120 10.30 4.30 5.56
CA ILE A 120 9.22 5.30 5.63
C ILE A 120 8.18 4.83 6.66
N PRO A 121 7.78 5.69 7.62
CA PRO A 121 6.73 5.37 8.58
C PRO A 121 5.47 4.82 7.91
N GLY A 122 4.97 3.67 8.41
CA GLY A 122 3.83 2.95 7.85
C GLY A 122 4.19 1.82 6.86
N ASN A 123 5.46 1.72 6.45
CA ASN A 123 5.94 0.61 5.61
C ASN A 123 6.72 -0.46 6.38
N GLU A 124 6.91 -0.30 7.69
CA GLU A 124 7.74 -1.15 8.53
C GLU A 124 7.39 -2.64 8.37
N ARG A 125 6.09 -2.98 8.43
CA ARG A 125 5.62 -4.37 8.27
C ARG A 125 5.91 -4.95 6.89
N LYS A 126 5.83 -4.12 5.84
CA LYS A 126 6.11 -4.57 4.47
C LYS A 126 7.60 -4.80 4.27
N ILE A 127 8.44 -3.91 4.80
CA ILE A 127 9.89 -4.02 4.74
C ILE A 127 10.32 -5.25 5.54
N SER A 128 9.87 -5.39 6.80
CA SER A 128 10.17 -6.53 7.65
C SER A 128 9.78 -7.87 7.01
N LYS A 129 8.65 -7.92 6.29
CA LYS A 129 8.26 -9.12 5.54
C LYS A 129 9.28 -9.48 4.45
N VAL A 130 9.81 -8.49 3.74
CA VAL A 130 10.82 -8.73 2.69
C VAL A 130 12.16 -9.10 3.31
N GLU A 131 12.58 -8.43 4.40
CA GLU A 131 13.77 -8.78 5.17
C GLU A 131 13.70 -10.24 5.66
N HIS A 132 12.54 -10.66 6.21
CA HIS A 132 12.32 -12.03 6.66
C HIS A 132 12.52 -13.07 5.56
N MET A 133 12.00 -12.82 4.34
CA MET A 133 12.21 -13.70 3.19
C MET A 133 13.69 -13.86 2.81
N PHE A 134 14.53 -12.83 3.03
CA PHE A 134 15.98 -12.93 2.83
C PHE A 134 16.65 -13.70 3.95
N LEU A 135 16.25 -13.46 5.21
CA LEU A 135 16.78 -14.17 6.38
C LEU A 135 16.49 -15.68 6.33
N GLU A 136 15.30 -16.08 5.87
CA GLU A 136 14.96 -17.50 5.65
C GLU A 136 15.91 -18.20 4.65
N LYS A 137 16.62 -17.44 3.82
CA LYS A 137 17.63 -17.93 2.87
C LYS A 137 19.06 -17.70 3.33
N ASN A 138 19.23 -17.31 4.60
CA ASN A 138 20.51 -16.97 5.22
C ASN A 138 21.29 -15.85 4.50
N VAL A 139 20.58 -14.97 3.75
CA VAL A 139 21.20 -13.81 3.10
C VAL A 139 21.55 -12.75 4.12
N ASN A 140 22.75 -12.17 4.01
CA ASN A 140 23.19 -11.11 4.90
C ASN A 140 22.46 -9.79 4.58
N ILE A 141 21.83 -9.18 5.60
CA ILE A 141 21.08 -7.93 5.45
C ILE A 141 21.85 -6.79 6.09
N PHE A 142 22.04 -5.72 5.31
CA PHE A 142 22.58 -4.44 5.76
C PHE A 142 21.52 -3.36 5.58
N ASN A 143 21.17 -2.68 6.66
CA ASN A 143 20.18 -1.60 6.69
C ASN A 143 20.55 -0.55 7.74
N GLU A 144 19.79 0.54 7.87
CA GLU A 144 20.06 1.63 8.82
C GLU A 144 19.99 1.18 10.30
N ASP A 145 19.32 0.09 10.61
CA ASP A 145 19.22 -0.40 11.99
C ASP A 145 20.51 -1.09 12.47
N ASN A 146 21.23 -1.75 11.56
CA ASN A 146 22.48 -2.46 11.90
C ASN A 146 23.75 -1.73 11.42
N ASP A 147 23.63 -0.76 10.52
CA ASP A 147 24.77 0.07 10.09
C ASP A 147 24.28 1.46 9.66
N GLN A 148 24.50 2.47 10.51
CA GLN A 148 24.09 3.85 10.27
C GLN A 148 24.83 4.52 9.10
N SER A 149 25.93 3.96 8.60
CA SER A 149 26.69 4.51 7.47
C SER A 149 26.02 4.23 6.11
N ILE A 150 25.09 3.31 6.05
CA ILE A 150 24.46 2.84 4.80
C ILE A 150 23.54 3.89 4.18
N HIS A 151 22.89 4.71 5.01
CA HIS A 151 21.95 5.71 4.54
C HIS A 151 22.13 7.04 5.26
N VAL A 152 22.17 8.10 4.48
CA VAL A 152 22.03 9.47 4.97
C VAL A 152 20.67 9.99 4.55
N SER A 153 19.89 10.49 5.52
CA SER A 153 18.56 11.04 5.25
C SER A 153 18.63 12.27 4.35
N GLY A 154 17.74 12.37 3.37
CA GLY A 154 17.52 13.59 2.60
C GLY A 154 16.68 14.65 3.34
N HIS A 155 16.08 14.28 4.49
CA HIS A 155 15.38 15.22 5.35
C HIS A 155 16.34 15.81 6.36
N PRO A 156 16.28 17.16 6.60
CA PRO A 156 17.16 17.81 7.54
C PRO A 156 16.91 17.33 8.97
N CYS A 157 17.97 17.21 9.75
CA CYS A 157 17.88 16.98 11.18
C CYS A 157 17.54 18.29 11.92
N LYS A 158 17.32 18.19 13.23
CA LYS A 158 16.95 19.34 14.06
C LYS A 158 17.93 20.49 13.94
N ASP A 159 19.23 20.21 14.00
CA ASP A 159 20.27 21.23 14.00
C ASP A 159 20.36 21.94 12.65
N GLU A 160 20.24 21.20 11.54
CA GLU A 160 20.19 21.77 10.19
C GLU A 160 18.97 22.68 9.99
N ILE A 161 17.80 22.32 10.57
CA ILE A 161 16.60 23.19 10.57
C ILE A 161 16.86 24.46 11.38
N MET A 162 17.51 24.34 12.53
CA MET A 162 17.89 25.49 13.37
C MET A 162 18.85 26.42 12.64
N ASP A 163 19.86 25.88 11.97
CA ASP A 163 20.82 26.64 11.16
C ASP A 163 20.10 27.38 10.03
N MET A 164 19.20 26.70 9.32
CA MET A 164 18.37 27.32 8.27
C MET A 164 17.55 28.49 8.82
N TYR A 165 16.86 28.34 9.95
CA TYR A 165 16.09 29.42 10.55
C TYR A 165 16.95 30.56 11.03
N THR A 166 18.14 30.25 11.52
CA THR A 166 19.11 31.27 11.98
C THR A 166 19.68 32.08 10.81
N MET A 167 19.96 31.44 9.69
CA MET A 167 20.43 32.09 8.46
C MET A 167 19.35 32.93 7.78
N LEU A 168 18.13 32.34 7.60
CA LEU A 168 17.05 33.00 6.86
C LEU A 168 16.30 34.04 7.67
N LYS A 169 16.26 33.91 8.99
CA LYS A 169 15.50 34.76 9.93
C LYS A 169 14.06 35.01 9.45
N PRO A 170 13.28 33.95 9.20
CA PRO A 170 11.96 34.10 8.61
C PRO A 170 11.02 34.88 9.52
N LYS A 171 10.16 35.72 8.94
CA LYS A 171 9.14 36.48 9.67
C LYS A 171 7.98 35.57 10.10
N ALA A 172 7.70 34.52 9.33
CA ALA A 172 6.69 33.52 9.62
C ALA A 172 7.15 32.12 9.19
N VAL A 173 6.65 31.08 9.88
CA VAL A 173 6.88 29.67 9.55
C VAL A 173 5.56 28.93 9.53
N ILE A 174 5.33 28.18 8.45
CA ILE A 174 4.20 27.25 8.30
C ILE A 174 4.79 25.89 7.95
N PRO A 175 4.99 24.97 8.92
CA PRO A 175 5.52 23.65 8.63
C PRO A 175 4.49 22.84 7.83
N VAL A 176 4.95 22.14 6.81
CA VAL A 176 4.12 21.31 5.91
C VAL A 176 4.77 19.95 5.72
N HIS A 177 4.07 19.03 5.03
CA HIS A 177 4.59 17.72 4.65
C HIS A 177 4.99 16.84 5.85
N GLY A 178 4.08 16.68 6.79
CA GLY A 178 4.27 15.80 7.94
C GLY A 178 2.96 15.49 8.65
N ASN A 179 3.00 14.52 9.57
CA ASN A 179 1.89 14.33 10.49
C ASN A 179 1.89 15.48 11.54
N PHE A 180 0.81 15.56 12.31
CA PHE A 180 0.61 16.67 13.25
C PHE A 180 1.73 16.78 14.31
N GLU A 181 2.31 15.65 14.72
CA GLU A 181 3.43 15.63 15.68
C GLU A 181 4.70 16.20 15.07
N GLN A 182 5.00 15.85 13.81
CA GLN A 182 6.13 16.37 13.06
C GLN A 182 5.99 17.87 12.82
N LEU A 183 4.79 18.34 12.44
CA LEU A 183 4.52 19.79 12.28
C LEU A 183 4.71 20.54 13.60
N LYS A 184 4.22 19.97 14.73
CA LYS A 184 4.45 20.52 16.06
C LYS A 184 5.91 20.55 16.47
N ALA A 185 6.67 19.49 16.14
CA ALA A 185 8.11 19.45 16.45
C ALA A 185 8.86 20.55 15.68
N ASN A 186 8.58 20.71 14.39
CA ASN A 186 9.17 21.80 13.59
C ASN A 186 8.77 23.19 14.13
N ALA A 187 7.50 23.39 14.49
CA ALA A 187 7.04 24.63 15.10
C ALA A 187 7.77 24.95 16.43
N LYS A 188 8.08 23.94 17.26
CA LYS A 188 8.89 24.11 18.48
C LYS A 188 10.32 24.56 18.13
N ILE A 189 10.92 24.00 17.09
CA ILE A 189 12.26 24.44 16.62
C ILE A 189 12.20 25.89 16.16
N ALA A 190 11.22 26.27 15.33
CA ALA A 190 11.04 27.65 14.88
C ALA A 190 10.89 28.62 16.06
N LYS A 191 10.14 28.22 17.10
CA LYS A 191 9.97 29.00 18.32
C LYS A 191 11.30 29.18 19.08
N SER A 192 12.11 28.13 19.18
CA SER A 192 13.44 28.22 19.81
C SER A 192 14.41 29.16 19.05
N CYS A 193 14.23 29.25 17.73
CA CYS A 193 14.94 30.22 16.86
C CYS A 193 14.31 31.63 16.86
N LYS A 194 13.38 31.91 17.78
CA LYS A 194 12.71 33.23 17.96
C LYS A 194 11.90 33.70 16.75
N VAL A 195 11.38 32.78 15.92
CA VAL A 195 10.43 33.12 14.86
C VAL A 195 9.15 33.65 15.50
N LYS A 196 8.68 34.84 15.05
CA LYS A 196 7.55 35.54 15.67
C LYS A 196 6.18 34.90 15.35
N ASN A 197 5.98 34.53 14.09
CA ASN A 197 4.70 34.02 13.61
C ASN A 197 4.87 32.55 13.20
N ILE A 198 4.19 31.65 13.91
CA ILE A 198 4.24 30.20 13.64
C ILE A 198 2.81 29.69 13.57
N LEU A 199 2.45 29.08 12.44
CA LEU A 199 1.15 28.50 12.19
C LEU A 199 1.31 27.01 11.85
N ILE A 200 0.52 26.17 12.51
CA ILE A 200 0.46 24.74 12.20
C ILE A 200 -0.79 24.53 11.34
N PRO A 201 -0.63 24.25 10.02
CA PRO A 201 -1.75 24.15 9.11
C PRO A 201 -2.49 22.81 9.24
N LYS A 202 -3.76 22.82 8.87
CA LYS A 202 -4.51 21.61 8.52
C LYS A 202 -4.77 21.62 7.02
N ASN A 203 -4.98 20.43 6.43
CA ASN A 203 -5.35 20.36 5.03
C ASN A 203 -6.63 21.15 4.76
N GLY A 204 -6.61 21.97 3.72
CA GLY A 204 -7.73 22.83 3.35
C GLY A 204 -7.68 24.23 3.96
N ASP A 205 -6.84 24.53 4.94
CA ASP A 205 -6.71 25.87 5.50
C ASP A 205 -6.20 26.87 4.45
N ILE A 206 -6.86 28.01 4.35
CA ILE A 206 -6.47 29.14 3.49
C ILE A 206 -5.85 30.23 4.37
N PHE A 207 -4.61 30.61 4.06
CA PHE A 207 -3.90 31.64 4.79
C PHE A 207 -3.77 32.90 3.97
N GLN A 208 -4.01 34.05 4.60
CA GLN A 208 -3.71 35.38 4.09
C GLN A 208 -2.54 35.94 4.86
N PHE A 209 -1.61 36.60 4.16
CA PHE A 209 -0.50 37.31 4.75
C PHE A 209 -0.78 38.81 4.68
N VAL A 210 -0.90 39.43 5.86
CA VAL A 210 -1.01 40.89 6.01
C VAL A 210 0.11 41.34 6.91
N ASP A 211 0.95 42.26 6.47
CA ASP A 211 2.13 42.77 7.20
C ASP A 211 3.00 41.63 7.78
N ASP A 212 3.31 40.64 6.95
CA ASP A 212 4.10 39.45 7.31
C ASP A 212 3.47 38.55 8.40
N LYS A 213 2.20 38.77 8.75
CA LYS A 213 1.44 37.93 9.69
C LYS A 213 0.51 37.02 8.93
N PRO A 214 0.76 35.73 8.93
CA PRO A 214 -0.17 34.76 8.34
C PRO A 214 -1.38 34.59 9.26
N THR A 215 -2.58 34.65 8.70
CA THR A 215 -3.86 34.42 9.38
C THR A 215 -4.65 33.41 8.58
N CYS A 216 -5.20 32.41 9.26
CA CYS A 216 -6.16 31.50 8.59
C CYS A 216 -7.50 32.23 8.43
N ILE A 217 -7.89 32.45 7.16
CA ILE A 217 -9.09 33.23 6.82
C ILE A 217 -10.27 32.35 6.44
N ASP A 218 -10.02 31.13 5.97
CA ASP A 218 -11.06 30.20 5.51
C ASP A 218 -10.52 28.77 5.48
N ARG A 219 -11.41 27.82 5.21
CA ARG A 219 -11.06 26.42 5.05
C ARG A 219 -11.90 25.75 3.98
N ILE A 220 -11.25 25.13 3.02
CA ILE A 220 -11.90 24.28 2.03
C ILE A 220 -12.14 22.91 2.65
N GLU A 221 -13.36 22.40 2.52
CA GLU A 221 -13.66 21.02 2.93
C GLU A 221 -12.87 20.04 2.05
N MET A 222 -12.03 19.24 2.69
CA MET A 222 -11.20 18.26 1.99
C MET A 222 -11.94 16.94 1.86
N ASP A 223 -12.04 16.45 0.64
CA ASP A 223 -12.55 15.13 0.32
C ASP A 223 -11.44 14.23 -0.22
N THR A 224 -11.32 13.04 0.38
CA THR A 224 -10.37 12.04 -0.11
C THR A 224 -10.94 11.39 -1.36
N LYS A 225 -10.28 11.61 -2.49
CA LYS A 225 -10.66 11.01 -3.78
C LYS A 225 -9.75 9.83 -4.11
N VAL A 226 -10.33 8.80 -4.71
CA VAL A 226 -9.64 7.58 -5.14
C VAL A 226 -9.99 7.26 -6.59
N PHE A 227 -9.09 6.57 -7.27
CA PHE A 227 -9.39 6.01 -8.59
C PHE A 227 -10.18 4.71 -8.43
N ASP A 228 -11.31 4.64 -9.12
CA ASP A 228 -12.13 3.44 -9.25
C ASP A 228 -12.28 3.12 -10.75
N GLY A 229 -11.41 2.25 -11.23
CA GLY A 229 -11.17 2.11 -12.68
C GLY A 229 -10.61 3.40 -13.26
N GLU A 230 -11.32 3.97 -14.24
CA GLU A 230 -10.94 5.23 -14.89
C GLU A 230 -11.56 6.48 -14.23
N LYS A 231 -12.43 6.29 -13.23
CA LYS A 231 -13.16 7.40 -12.58
C LYS A 231 -12.50 7.81 -11.28
N VAL A 232 -12.44 9.11 -11.04
CA VAL A 232 -12.07 9.69 -9.74
C VAL A 232 -13.33 9.88 -8.92
N VAL A 233 -13.43 9.25 -7.77
CA VAL A 233 -14.61 9.24 -6.91
C VAL A 233 -14.24 9.55 -5.46
N SER A 234 -15.20 10.04 -4.68
CA SER A 234 -15.02 10.22 -3.23
C SER A 234 -14.83 8.88 -2.52
N LEU A 235 -13.90 8.80 -1.57
CA LEU A 235 -13.76 7.63 -0.70
C LEU A 235 -14.99 7.44 0.22
N LYS A 236 -15.81 8.48 0.39
CA LYS A 236 -17.07 8.44 1.15
C LYS A 236 -18.21 7.78 0.37
N ASP A 237 -18.02 7.48 -0.91
CA ASP A 237 -19.02 6.81 -1.74
C ASP A 237 -19.41 5.46 -1.12
N GLU A 238 -20.71 5.22 -1.00
CA GLU A 238 -21.29 4.05 -0.35
C GLU A 238 -20.78 2.71 -0.94
N LYS A 239 -20.47 2.70 -2.23
CA LYS A 239 -19.94 1.51 -2.91
C LYS A 239 -18.67 0.93 -2.25
N PHE A 240 -17.85 1.77 -1.60
CA PHE A 240 -16.66 1.28 -0.91
C PHE A 240 -17.01 0.57 0.39
N SER A 241 -18.05 1.02 1.10
CA SER A 241 -18.56 0.33 2.30
C SER A 241 -19.16 -1.02 1.92
N ILE A 242 -19.93 -1.07 0.83
CA ILE A 242 -20.52 -2.29 0.27
C ILE A 242 -19.42 -3.29 -0.12
N ARG A 243 -18.41 -2.85 -0.89
CA ARG A 243 -17.26 -3.69 -1.27
C ARG A 243 -16.49 -4.21 -0.06
N LYS A 244 -16.29 -3.37 0.95
CA LYS A 244 -15.62 -3.76 2.19
C LYS A 244 -16.43 -4.81 2.96
N GLN A 245 -17.74 -4.65 3.05
CA GLN A 245 -18.63 -5.63 3.65
C GLN A 245 -18.55 -6.97 2.93
N ALA A 246 -18.68 -6.97 1.60
CA ALA A 246 -18.57 -8.18 0.79
C ALA A 246 -17.21 -8.88 0.94
N LEU A 247 -16.10 -8.09 0.99
CA LEU A 247 -14.75 -8.62 1.17
C LEU A 247 -14.57 -9.40 2.48
N TRP A 248 -15.13 -8.88 3.58
CA TRP A 248 -14.91 -9.47 4.92
C TRP A 248 -15.95 -10.47 5.33
N ASN A 249 -17.19 -10.34 4.85
CA ASN A 249 -18.31 -11.17 5.30
C ASN A 249 -18.92 -12.04 4.20
N GLY A 250 -18.45 -11.89 2.95
CA GLY A 250 -19.04 -12.56 1.81
C GLY A 250 -20.40 -11.99 1.40
N CYS A 251 -21.06 -12.68 0.47
CA CYS A 251 -22.37 -12.31 -0.06
C CYS A 251 -23.34 -13.48 0.03
N LEU A 252 -24.63 -13.16 0.23
CA LEU A 252 -25.76 -14.09 0.07
C LEU A 252 -26.70 -13.54 -0.98
N MET A 253 -27.11 -14.39 -1.88
CA MET A 253 -28.10 -14.08 -2.92
C MET A 253 -29.32 -14.97 -2.67
N ALA A 254 -30.52 -14.38 -2.66
CA ALA A 254 -31.78 -15.08 -2.59
C ALA A 254 -32.57 -14.81 -3.86
N SER A 255 -33.03 -15.87 -4.51
CA SER A 255 -33.93 -15.84 -5.67
C SER A 255 -35.29 -16.36 -5.26
N ILE A 256 -36.31 -15.56 -5.47
CA ILE A 256 -37.70 -15.83 -5.11
C ILE A 256 -38.55 -15.68 -6.36
N VAL A 257 -39.43 -16.63 -6.60
CA VAL A 257 -40.33 -16.65 -7.76
C VAL A 257 -41.78 -16.61 -7.26
N LEU A 258 -42.47 -15.50 -7.60
CA LEU A 258 -43.88 -15.30 -7.22
C LEU A 258 -44.76 -15.21 -8.49
N ASP A 259 -46.02 -15.56 -8.37
CA ASP A 259 -47.03 -15.27 -9.38
C ASP A 259 -47.49 -13.82 -9.30
N ASN A 260 -48.38 -13.40 -10.19
CA ASN A 260 -48.94 -12.05 -10.22
C ASN A 260 -49.85 -11.74 -9.02
N ARG A 261 -50.26 -12.72 -8.25
CA ARG A 261 -51.07 -12.60 -7.02
C ARG A 261 -50.19 -12.60 -5.77
N GLY A 262 -48.87 -12.83 -5.91
CA GLY A 262 -47.94 -12.88 -4.79
C GLY A 262 -47.74 -14.26 -4.19
N ASN A 263 -48.30 -15.33 -4.79
CA ASN A 263 -48.08 -16.70 -4.33
C ASN A 263 -46.71 -17.20 -4.74
N LEU A 264 -46.08 -17.97 -3.87
CA LEU A 264 -44.79 -18.60 -4.16
C LEU A 264 -44.94 -19.72 -5.18
N ILE A 265 -44.15 -19.69 -6.25
CA ILE A 265 -44.19 -20.73 -7.31
C ILE A 265 -43.18 -21.83 -7.05
N SER A 266 -42.05 -21.49 -6.43
CA SER A 266 -41.00 -22.46 -6.11
C SER A 266 -40.30 -22.08 -4.80
N VAL A 267 -39.73 -23.07 -4.13
CA VAL A 267 -38.94 -22.87 -2.92
C VAL A 267 -37.85 -21.83 -3.19
N PRO A 268 -37.65 -20.82 -2.33
CA PRO A 268 -36.61 -19.81 -2.48
C PRO A 268 -35.23 -20.45 -2.57
N ILE A 269 -34.39 -19.98 -3.50
CA ILE A 269 -33.04 -20.49 -3.67
C ILE A 269 -32.05 -19.48 -3.06
N LEU A 270 -31.26 -19.93 -2.07
CA LEU A 270 -30.19 -19.15 -1.48
C LEU A 270 -28.83 -19.67 -1.96
N THR A 271 -27.97 -18.74 -2.33
CA THR A 271 -26.60 -19.01 -2.75
C THR A 271 -25.62 -18.15 -1.97
N GLU A 272 -24.56 -18.77 -1.46
CA GLU A 272 -23.46 -18.06 -0.80
C GLU A 272 -22.28 -17.82 -1.74
N LEU A 273 -21.57 -16.69 -1.53
CA LEU A 273 -20.35 -16.39 -2.22
C LEU A 273 -19.31 -15.84 -1.22
N GLY A 274 -18.23 -16.60 -1.03
CA GLY A 274 -17.12 -16.19 -0.17
C GLY A 274 -17.38 -16.27 1.33
N ILE A 275 -18.34 -17.11 1.78
CA ILE A 275 -18.61 -17.34 3.20
C ILE A 275 -17.99 -18.66 3.64
N SER A 276 -18.63 -19.80 3.30
CA SER A 276 -18.15 -21.13 3.71
C SER A 276 -18.82 -22.23 2.87
N LYS A 277 -18.04 -23.17 2.38
CA LYS A 277 -18.54 -24.32 1.61
C LYS A 277 -18.72 -25.58 2.47
N THR A 278 -19.17 -25.44 3.70
CA THR A 278 -19.40 -26.57 4.64
C THR A 278 -20.83 -27.12 4.54
N GLU A 279 -21.04 -28.39 4.93
CA GLU A 279 -22.39 -28.95 5.05
C GLU A 279 -23.25 -28.16 6.03
N LYS A 280 -22.66 -27.62 7.10
CA LYS A 280 -23.36 -26.70 8.02
C LYS A 280 -23.95 -25.49 7.30
N MET A 281 -23.21 -24.89 6.35
CA MET A 281 -23.73 -23.77 5.56
C MET A 281 -24.85 -24.21 4.62
N LYS A 282 -24.69 -25.32 3.93
CA LYS A 282 -25.75 -25.85 3.05
C LYS A 282 -27.06 -26.09 3.81
N ASN A 283 -26.99 -26.73 4.98
CA ASN A 283 -28.16 -26.97 5.82
C ASN A 283 -28.77 -25.67 6.30
N ALA A 284 -27.95 -24.68 6.73
CA ALA A 284 -28.43 -23.37 7.14
C ALA A 284 -29.16 -22.62 6.00
N LEU A 285 -28.63 -22.69 4.76
CA LEU A 285 -29.32 -22.08 3.61
C LEU A 285 -30.66 -22.74 3.30
N LEU A 286 -30.78 -24.07 3.44
CA LEU A 286 -32.03 -24.77 3.32
C LEU A 286 -33.05 -24.38 4.41
N GLU A 287 -32.62 -24.34 5.67
CA GLU A 287 -33.48 -23.91 6.78
C GLU A 287 -33.96 -22.46 6.60
N ILE A 288 -33.09 -21.56 6.14
CA ILE A 288 -33.47 -20.17 5.86
C ILE A 288 -34.44 -20.10 4.69
N SER A 289 -34.25 -20.95 3.66
CA SER A 289 -35.14 -21.04 2.51
C SER A 289 -36.58 -21.42 2.94
N LEU A 290 -36.72 -22.44 3.78
CA LEU A 290 -37.99 -22.86 4.33
C LEU A 290 -38.64 -21.76 5.22
N LYS A 291 -37.87 -21.09 6.04
CA LYS A 291 -38.35 -19.95 6.83
C LYS A 291 -38.87 -18.78 5.98
N ILE A 292 -38.24 -18.57 4.81
CA ILE A 292 -38.70 -17.54 3.85
C ILE A 292 -39.99 -17.98 3.20
N GLU A 293 -40.10 -19.25 2.84
CA GLU A 293 -41.31 -19.87 2.32
C GLU A 293 -42.50 -19.73 3.29
N ASP A 294 -42.33 -20.22 4.53
CA ASP A 294 -43.33 -20.10 5.61
C ASP A 294 -43.75 -18.63 5.83
N TYR A 295 -42.80 -17.71 5.78
CA TYR A 295 -43.09 -16.29 5.95
C TYR A 295 -43.95 -15.72 4.81
N ILE A 296 -43.59 -16.02 3.57
CA ILE A 296 -44.32 -15.52 2.38
C ILE A 296 -45.72 -16.12 2.32
N GLU A 297 -45.87 -17.41 2.62
CA GLU A 297 -47.20 -18.10 2.65
C GLU A 297 -48.14 -17.54 3.74
N GLY A 298 -47.58 -16.97 4.81
CA GLY A 298 -48.32 -16.29 5.90
C GLY A 298 -48.77 -14.87 5.59
N LEU A 299 -48.33 -14.28 4.48
CA LEU A 299 -48.64 -12.90 4.09
C LEU A 299 -49.94 -12.83 3.27
N ASN A 300 -50.63 -11.69 3.34
CA ASN A 300 -51.75 -11.41 2.47
C ASN A 300 -51.30 -10.88 1.09
N GLU A 301 -52.20 -10.89 0.10
CA GLU A 301 -51.91 -10.50 -1.28
C GLU A 301 -51.34 -9.06 -1.39
N THR A 302 -51.80 -8.11 -0.58
CA THR A 302 -51.32 -6.73 -0.59
C THR A 302 -49.88 -6.61 -0.07
N GLU A 303 -49.49 -7.42 0.92
CA GLU A 303 -48.13 -7.43 1.48
C GLU A 303 -47.12 -8.11 0.56
N THR A 304 -47.54 -9.14 -0.17
CA THR A 304 -46.67 -9.83 -1.13
C THR A 304 -46.47 -9.05 -2.42
N LEU A 305 -47.34 -8.06 -2.74
CA LEU A 305 -47.24 -7.24 -3.95
C LEU A 305 -46.23 -6.04 -3.77
N ASP A 306 -45.85 -5.70 -2.56
CA ASP A 306 -44.82 -4.67 -2.30
C ASP A 306 -43.41 -5.30 -2.25
N ASP A 307 -42.77 -5.39 -3.44
CA ASP A 307 -41.44 -6.00 -3.59
C ASP A 307 -40.36 -5.35 -2.73
N ASP A 308 -40.39 -4.04 -2.51
CA ASP A 308 -39.33 -3.34 -1.78
C ASP A 308 -39.45 -3.60 -0.28
N ASN A 309 -40.66 -3.55 0.26
CA ASN A 309 -40.91 -3.92 1.65
C ASN A 309 -40.61 -5.39 1.90
N LEU A 310 -41.05 -6.28 1.00
CA LEU A 310 -40.79 -7.71 1.09
C LEU A 310 -39.27 -8.01 1.09
N LYS A 311 -38.48 -7.40 0.19
CA LYS A 311 -37.02 -7.53 0.18
C LYS A 311 -36.38 -7.10 1.51
N GLU A 312 -36.81 -6.00 2.08
CA GLU A 312 -36.23 -5.51 3.36
C GLU A 312 -36.55 -6.44 4.54
N ILE A 313 -37.74 -7.04 4.57
CA ILE A 313 -38.12 -7.98 5.63
C ILE A 313 -37.36 -9.28 5.48
N LEU A 314 -37.33 -9.85 4.27
CA LEU A 314 -36.61 -11.09 4.00
C LEU A 314 -35.11 -10.96 4.24
N LYS A 315 -34.53 -9.81 3.92
CA LYS A 315 -33.14 -9.49 4.23
C LYS A 315 -32.88 -9.50 5.74
N LYS A 316 -33.80 -8.98 6.56
CA LYS A 316 -33.71 -9.03 8.02
C LYS A 316 -33.76 -10.48 8.53
N ILE A 317 -34.63 -11.33 7.98
CA ILE A 317 -34.72 -12.75 8.33
C ILE A 317 -33.39 -13.45 8.02
N ILE A 318 -32.89 -13.33 6.81
CA ILE A 318 -31.61 -13.94 6.38
C ILE A 318 -30.46 -13.50 7.28
N LEU A 319 -30.33 -12.17 7.52
CA LEU A 319 -29.24 -11.63 8.34
C LEU A 319 -29.31 -12.09 9.78
N LYS A 320 -30.53 -12.23 10.35
CA LYS A 320 -30.72 -12.71 11.72
C LYS A 320 -30.22 -14.15 11.86
N GLU A 321 -30.64 -15.03 10.98
CA GLU A 321 -30.28 -16.45 11.02
C GLU A 321 -28.78 -16.66 10.81
N ILE A 322 -28.22 -16.06 9.79
CA ILE A 322 -26.78 -16.16 9.51
C ILE A 322 -25.94 -15.61 10.64
N ARG A 323 -26.36 -14.52 11.28
CA ARG A 323 -25.65 -13.96 12.43
C ARG A 323 -25.65 -14.91 13.63
N ILE A 324 -26.76 -15.60 13.87
CA ILE A 324 -26.86 -16.58 14.95
C ILE A 324 -25.94 -17.77 14.69
N LEU A 325 -25.94 -18.30 13.48
CA LEU A 325 -25.23 -19.54 13.14
C LEU A 325 -23.74 -19.36 12.88
N PHE A 326 -23.31 -18.20 12.34
CA PHE A 326 -21.96 -17.97 11.85
C PHE A 326 -21.30 -16.71 12.39
N SER A 327 -22.01 -15.88 13.17
CA SER A 327 -21.49 -14.62 13.74
C SER A 327 -20.93 -13.63 12.71
N ILE A 328 -21.43 -13.69 11.47
CA ILE A 328 -21.05 -12.80 10.36
C ILE A 328 -22.24 -11.96 9.90
N ARG A 329 -21.97 -10.93 9.10
CA ARG A 329 -22.99 -10.05 8.51
C ARG A 329 -22.74 -9.86 7.01
N PRO A 330 -23.09 -10.86 6.19
CA PRO A 330 -22.83 -10.82 4.75
C PRO A 330 -23.61 -9.69 4.06
N LEU A 331 -23.17 -9.36 2.85
CA LEU A 331 -23.99 -8.57 1.94
C LEU A 331 -25.12 -9.46 1.42
N VAL A 332 -26.37 -9.07 1.65
CA VAL A 332 -27.54 -9.82 1.19
C VAL A 332 -28.18 -9.08 0.02
N ASN A 333 -28.37 -9.79 -1.08
CA ASN A 333 -29.13 -9.32 -2.24
C ASN A 333 -30.30 -10.27 -2.49
N ILE A 334 -31.51 -9.72 -2.66
CA ILE A 334 -32.73 -10.48 -2.89
C ILE A 334 -33.29 -10.11 -4.25
N HIS A 335 -33.51 -11.11 -5.07
CA HIS A 335 -34.09 -10.98 -6.37
C HIS A 335 -35.48 -11.63 -6.36
N ILE A 336 -36.53 -10.85 -6.63
CA ILE A 336 -37.92 -11.31 -6.77
C ILE A 336 -38.25 -11.29 -8.24
N ASN A 337 -38.63 -12.46 -8.77
CA ASN A 337 -39.12 -12.63 -10.12
C ASN A 337 -40.63 -12.87 -10.08
N ARG A 338 -41.40 -12.12 -10.88
CA ARG A 338 -42.84 -12.37 -11.06
C ARG A 338 -43.04 -13.03 -12.41
N VAL A 339 -43.79 -14.12 -12.39
CA VAL A 339 -44.12 -14.86 -13.57
C VAL A 339 -45.64 -14.91 -13.74
N GLN A 340 -46.07 -14.98 -15.02
CA GLN A 340 -47.49 -15.03 -15.38
C GLN A 340 -48.06 -16.41 -15.16
#